data_78154b5663b2dec7977da6185a3fe659
#
_entry.id   78154b5663b2dec7977da6185a3fe659
#
_cell.length_a   1.000
_cell.length_b   1.000
_cell.length_c   1.000
_cell.angle_alpha   90.00
_cell.angle_beta   90.00
_cell.angle_gamma   90.00
#
_symmetry.space_group_name_H-M   'P 1'
#
loop_
_entity.id
_entity.type
_entity.pdbx_description
1 polymer ?
#
loop_
_entity_poly.entity_id
_entity_poly.type
_entity_poly.pdbx_seq_one_letter_code
_entity_poly.pdbx_strand_id
1 'polypeptide(L)'
;MAFASLFTLLDDITAVLDDVALMTKMAAKKTAGVVGDDLALNANQVTGVSAERELPIIWAVAKGSLVNKLILVLLALLLSAFLPKLITPLLMIGGIYLCFEGVEKLLHKFLHRHEAHDDEEAAAETLDEKTKIKGAIRTDFILSAEIIIIALGVVEKYDLMTRSLVMTAIGIGMTAFVYGLVGIIVKLDDFGMLLMRQKSTGI
;
A
#
# COMPACT_ATOMS: atom_id res chain seq x y z
N MET A 1 -23.20 -2.68 41.33
CA MET A 1 -23.45 -1.71 40.24
C MET A 1 -22.19 -1.46 39.40
N ALA A 2 -21.01 -1.18 39.99
CA ALA A 2 -19.78 -0.91 39.21
C ALA A 2 -19.31 -2.08 38.29
N PHE A 3 -19.42 -3.32 38.72
CA PHE A 3 -19.04 -4.48 37.92
C PHE A 3 -19.95 -4.69 36.70
N ALA A 4 -21.27 -4.48 36.83
CA ALA A 4 -22.20 -4.57 35.69
C ALA A 4 -21.88 -3.51 34.63
N SER A 5 -21.54 -2.29 35.05
CA SER A 5 -21.10 -1.21 34.16
C SER A 5 -19.79 -1.53 33.44
N LEU A 6 -18.85 -2.23 34.10
CA LEU A 6 -17.59 -2.66 33.47
C LEU A 6 -17.84 -3.73 32.40
N PHE A 7 -18.70 -4.72 32.66
CA PHE A 7 -19.02 -5.73 31.64
C PHE A 7 -19.74 -5.13 30.44
N THR A 8 -20.68 -4.19 30.65
CA THR A 8 -21.33 -3.49 29.54
C THR A 8 -20.31 -2.71 28.71
N LEU A 9 -19.35 -2.02 29.35
CA LEU A 9 -18.27 -1.30 28.65
C LEU A 9 -17.38 -2.25 27.84
N LEU A 10 -17.07 -3.44 28.39
CA LEU A 10 -16.29 -4.45 27.67
C LEU A 10 -17.04 -5.00 26.46
N ASP A 11 -18.34 -5.25 26.58
CA ASP A 11 -19.20 -5.68 25.48
C ASP A 11 -19.26 -4.62 24.38
N ASP A 12 -19.42 -3.34 24.74
CA ASP A 12 -19.44 -2.23 23.79
C ASP A 12 -18.09 -2.11 23.05
N ILE A 13 -16.96 -2.24 23.77
CA ILE A 13 -15.63 -2.23 23.15
C ILE A 13 -15.46 -3.42 22.21
N THR A 14 -15.90 -4.60 22.61
CA THR A 14 -15.80 -5.81 21.77
C THR A 14 -16.62 -5.66 20.50
N ALA A 15 -17.84 -5.13 20.58
CA ALA A 15 -18.67 -4.86 19.41
C ALA A 15 -18.01 -3.89 18.43
N VAL A 16 -17.43 -2.80 18.94
CA VAL A 16 -16.69 -1.83 18.10
C VAL A 16 -15.47 -2.51 17.44
N LEU A 17 -14.72 -3.34 18.17
CA LEU A 17 -13.57 -4.05 17.60
C LEU A 17 -13.98 -5.06 16.53
N ASP A 18 -15.09 -5.76 16.70
CA ASP A 18 -15.62 -6.68 15.69
C ASP A 18 -16.04 -5.94 14.42
N ASP A 19 -16.72 -4.81 14.54
CA ASP A 19 -17.07 -3.95 13.42
C ASP A 19 -15.83 -3.43 12.70
N VAL A 20 -14.84 -2.95 13.44
CA VAL A 20 -13.55 -2.48 12.88
C VAL A 20 -12.85 -3.62 12.14
N ALA A 21 -12.78 -4.82 12.71
CA ALA A 21 -12.15 -5.97 12.06
C ALA A 21 -12.86 -6.37 10.76
N LEU A 22 -14.20 -6.41 10.79
CA LEU A 22 -15.01 -6.73 9.61
C LEU A 22 -14.82 -5.69 8.50
N MET A 23 -14.90 -4.40 8.82
CA MET A 23 -14.74 -3.31 7.85
C MET A 23 -13.33 -3.24 7.30
N THR A 24 -12.31 -3.44 8.14
CA THR A 24 -10.90 -3.53 7.71
C THR A 24 -10.71 -4.68 6.71
N LYS A 25 -11.28 -5.84 6.97
CA LYS A 25 -11.25 -6.99 6.06
C LYS A 25 -11.96 -6.67 4.73
N MET A 26 -13.10 -6.01 4.77
CA MET A 26 -13.83 -5.60 3.56
C MET A 26 -13.05 -4.57 2.74
N ALA A 27 -12.47 -3.57 3.39
CA ALA A 27 -11.64 -2.57 2.75
C ALA A 27 -10.39 -3.21 2.12
N ALA A 28 -9.66 -4.06 2.86
CA ALA A 28 -8.51 -4.79 2.34
C ALA A 28 -8.87 -5.66 1.12
N LYS A 29 -10.02 -6.33 1.14
CA LYS A 29 -10.49 -7.12 -0.02
C LYS A 29 -10.77 -6.24 -1.25
N LYS A 30 -11.36 -5.06 -1.05
CA LYS A 30 -11.67 -4.14 -2.16
C LYS A 30 -10.41 -3.45 -2.71
N THR A 31 -9.39 -3.26 -1.91
CA THR A 31 -8.11 -2.64 -2.32
C THR A 31 -7.06 -3.64 -2.79
N ALA A 32 -7.34 -4.94 -2.76
CA ALA A 32 -6.36 -5.99 -3.04
C ALA A 32 -5.68 -5.87 -4.43
N GLY A 33 -6.40 -5.40 -5.45
CA GLY A 33 -5.84 -5.15 -6.78
C GLY A 33 -4.79 -4.03 -6.76
N VAL A 34 -5.13 -2.90 -6.16
CA VAL A 34 -4.23 -1.74 -6.04
C VAL A 34 -3.02 -2.08 -5.17
N VAL A 35 -3.21 -2.87 -4.12
CA VAL A 35 -2.10 -3.35 -3.25
C VAL A 35 -1.13 -4.24 -4.02
N GLY A 36 -1.62 -5.06 -4.96
CA GLY A 36 -0.77 -5.86 -5.83
C GLY A 36 0.14 -5.00 -6.72
N ASP A 37 -0.40 -3.93 -7.30
CA ASP A 37 0.36 -2.95 -8.08
C ASP A 37 1.36 -2.18 -7.21
N ASP A 38 0.96 -1.76 -6.02
CA ASP A 38 1.83 -1.09 -5.04
C ASP A 38 3.02 -1.98 -4.66
N LEU A 39 2.78 -3.27 -4.41
CA LEU A 39 3.82 -4.24 -4.11
C LEU A 39 4.81 -4.40 -5.27
N ALA A 40 4.31 -4.56 -6.50
CA ALA A 40 5.14 -4.74 -7.69
C ALA A 40 6.01 -3.51 -7.97
N LEU A 41 5.43 -2.30 -7.89
CA LEU A 41 6.16 -1.05 -8.10
C LEU A 41 7.21 -0.81 -7.02
N ASN A 42 6.88 -1.04 -5.74
CA ASN A 42 7.85 -0.89 -4.65
C ASN A 42 8.98 -1.92 -4.71
N ALA A 43 8.70 -3.16 -5.12
CA ALA A 43 9.74 -4.16 -5.34
C ALA A 43 10.70 -3.73 -6.47
N ASN A 44 10.18 -3.27 -7.61
CA ASN A 44 11.01 -2.79 -8.72
C ASN A 44 11.88 -1.58 -8.36
N GLN A 45 11.38 -0.66 -7.53
CA GLN A 45 12.15 0.53 -7.13
C GLN A 45 13.37 0.22 -6.25
N VAL A 46 13.38 -0.93 -5.59
CA VAL A 46 14.51 -1.38 -4.76
C VAL A 46 15.50 -2.25 -5.58
N THR A 47 15.09 -2.78 -6.72
CA THR A 47 15.93 -3.59 -7.60
C THR A 47 17.11 -2.77 -8.14
N GLY A 48 18.27 -3.40 -8.31
CA GLY A 48 19.49 -2.76 -8.87
C GLY A 48 20.27 -1.89 -7.87
N VAL A 49 20.04 -2.09 -6.57
CA VAL A 49 20.85 -1.52 -5.48
C VAL A 49 21.73 -2.63 -4.89
N SER A 50 22.84 -2.27 -4.24
CA SER A 50 23.66 -3.27 -3.55
C SER A 50 22.87 -3.94 -2.41
N ALA A 51 23.00 -5.26 -2.26
CA ALA A 51 22.26 -6.08 -1.28
C ALA A 51 22.34 -5.54 0.17
N GLU A 52 23.43 -4.83 0.51
CA GLU A 52 23.62 -4.22 1.83
C GLU A 52 22.74 -2.95 2.03
N ARG A 53 22.33 -2.30 0.94
CA ARG A 53 21.58 -1.04 0.95
C ARG A 53 20.07 -1.23 0.76
N GLU A 54 19.63 -2.39 0.30
CA GLU A 54 18.21 -2.64 0.01
C GLU A 54 17.31 -2.48 1.22
N LEU A 55 17.62 -3.11 2.35
CA LEU A 55 16.82 -2.99 3.58
C LEU A 55 16.77 -1.55 4.14
N PRO A 56 17.90 -0.80 4.21
CA PRO A 56 17.86 0.61 4.59
C PRO A 56 16.97 1.46 3.67
N ILE A 57 16.96 1.21 2.37
CA ILE A 57 16.11 1.91 1.40
C ILE A 57 14.64 1.56 1.64
N ILE A 58 14.30 0.26 1.74
CA ILE A 58 12.94 -0.20 2.05
C ILE A 58 12.42 0.48 3.32
N TRP A 59 13.25 0.54 4.36
CA TRP A 59 12.87 1.19 5.62
C TRP A 59 12.67 2.70 5.49
N ALA A 60 13.49 3.38 4.69
CA ALA A 60 13.34 4.81 4.41
C ALA A 60 12.05 5.10 3.65
N VAL A 61 11.74 4.29 2.62
CA VAL A 61 10.50 4.40 1.84
C VAL A 61 9.29 4.05 2.71
N ALA A 62 9.34 3.00 3.52
CA ALA A 62 8.26 2.60 4.43
C ALA A 62 7.90 3.73 5.43
N LYS A 63 8.89 4.42 5.98
CA LYS A 63 8.65 5.59 6.83
C LYS A 63 7.97 6.72 6.06
N GLY A 64 8.43 7.04 4.85
CA GLY A 64 7.81 8.05 4.00
C GLY A 64 6.37 7.68 3.63
N SER A 65 6.14 6.42 3.25
CA SER A 65 4.83 5.85 2.99
C SER A 65 3.88 5.96 4.19
N LEU A 66 4.35 5.63 5.38
CA LEU A 66 3.54 5.75 6.60
C LEU A 66 3.11 7.20 6.83
N VAL A 67 4.01 8.16 6.67
CA VAL A 67 3.69 9.59 6.79
C VAL A 67 2.65 10.00 5.73
N ASN A 68 2.83 9.58 4.47
CA ASN A 68 1.87 9.82 3.40
C ASN A 68 0.48 9.30 3.77
N LYS A 69 0.39 8.04 4.22
CA LYS A 69 -0.88 7.40 4.59
C LYS A 69 -1.55 8.10 5.78
N LEU A 70 -0.78 8.52 6.78
CA LEU A 70 -1.32 9.28 7.92
C LEU A 70 -1.92 10.62 7.47
N ILE A 71 -1.24 11.35 6.58
CA ILE A 71 -1.75 12.59 6.01
C ILE A 71 -3.03 12.32 5.20
N LEU A 72 -3.02 11.31 4.35
CA LEU A 72 -4.17 10.95 3.52
C LEU A 72 -5.38 10.49 4.35
N VAL A 73 -5.16 9.71 5.41
CA VAL A 73 -6.22 9.30 6.35
C VAL A 73 -6.82 10.52 7.03
N LEU A 74 -5.99 11.45 7.51
CA LEU A 74 -6.47 12.68 8.13
C LEU A 74 -7.31 13.50 7.15
N LEU A 75 -6.82 13.70 5.92
CA LEU A 75 -7.54 14.43 4.87
C LEU A 75 -8.86 13.73 4.50
N ALA A 76 -8.87 12.40 4.40
CA ALA A 76 -10.07 11.61 4.11
C ALA A 76 -11.11 11.72 5.23
N LEU A 77 -10.68 11.71 6.49
CA LEU A 77 -11.56 11.89 7.65
C LEU A 77 -12.14 13.31 7.69
N LEU A 78 -11.31 14.33 7.44
CA LEU A 78 -11.79 15.72 7.34
C LEU A 78 -12.79 15.88 6.20
N LEU A 79 -12.50 15.34 5.02
CA LEU A 79 -13.42 15.34 3.89
C LEU A 79 -14.74 14.68 4.27
N SER A 80 -14.68 13.53 4.91
CA SER A 80 -15.84 12.77 5.34
C SER A 80 -16.68 13.48 6.41
N ALA A 81 -16.05 14.27 7.28
CA ALA A 81 -16.75 15.03 8.33
C ALA A 81 -17.38 16.32 7.80
N PHE A 82 -16.68 17.07 6.92
CA PHE A 82 -17.12 18.39 6.48
C PHE A 82 -17.84 18.37 5.13
N LEU A 83 -17.46 17.47 4.22
CA LEU A 83 -17.91 17.43 2.84
C LEU A 83 -18.30 16.01 2.38
N PRO A 84 -19.17 15.29 3.11
CA PRO A 84 -19.48 13.89 2.80
C PRO A 84 -20.01 13.69 1.37
N LYS A 85 -20.71 14.68 0.81
CA LYS A 85 -21.25 14.62 -0.56
C LYS A 85 -20.15 14.54 -1.64
N LEU A 86 -18.92 14.92 -1.34
CA LEU A 86 -17.80 14.82 -2.28
C LEU A 86 -17.16 13.43 -2.33
N ILE A 87 -17.45 12.56 -1.38
CA ILE A 87 -16.87 11.20 -1.33
C ILE A 87 -17.29 10.41 -2.58
N THR A 88 -18.59 10.40 -2.91
CA THR A 88 -19.09 9.65 -4.07
C THR A 88 -18.51 10.15 -5.40
N PRO A 89 -18.49 11.45 -5.72
CA PRO A 89 -17.79 11.95 -6.90
C PRO A 89 -16.30 11.62 -6.94
N LEU A 90 -15.59 11.70 -5.82
CA LEU A 90 -14.18 11.32 -5.75
C LEU A 90 -13.98 9.82 -6.05
N LEU A 91 -14.82 8.95 -5.48
CA LEU A 91 -14.82 7.51 -5.77
C LEU A 91 -15.08 7.23 -7.25
N MET A 92 -15.98 7.97 -7.88
CA MET A 92 -16.26 7.83 -9.31
C MET A 92 -15.05 8.23 -10.16
N ILE A 93 -14.41 9.37 -9.84
CA ILE A 93 -13.21 9.83 -10.55
C ILE A 93 -12.06 8.84 -10.37
N GLY A 94 -11.81 8.39 -9.13
CA GLY A 94 -10.80 7.37 -8.83
C GLY A 94 -11.07 6.06 -9.58
N GLY A 95 -12.32 5.59 -9.59
CA GLY A 95 -12.73 4.39 -10.32
C GLY A 95 -12.53 4.51 -11.83
N ILE A 96 -12.85 5.66 -12.44
CA ILE A 96 -12.61 5.92 -13.85
C ILE A 96 -11.11 5.92 -14.15
N TYR A 97 -10.30 6.56 -13.28
CA TYR A 97 -8.85 6.57 -13.42
C TYR A 97 -8.26 5.15 -13.36
N LEU A 98 -8.66 4.33 -12.38
CA LEU A 98 -8.24 2.93 -12.28
C LEU A 98 -8.65 2.09 -13.50
N CYS A 99 -9.87 2.30 -14.03
CA CYS A 99 -10.30 1.64 -15.26
C CYS A 99 -9.43 2.03 -16.45
N PHE A 100 -9.11 3.32 -16.58
CA PHE A 100 -8.23 3.83 -17.64
C PHE A 100 -6.83 3.21 -17.54
N GLU A 101 -6.21 3.24 -16.37
CA GLU A 101 -4.89 2.65 -16.12
C GLU A 101 -4.88 1.13 -16.36
N GLY A 102 -5.93 0.42 -15.92
CA GLY A 102 -6.07 -1.02 -16.19
C GLY A 102 -6.16 -1.34 -17.69
N VAL A 103 -6.91 -0.56 -18.46
CA VAL A 103 -7.01 -0.71 -19.92
C VAL A 103 -5.67 -0.39 -20.58
N GLU A 104 -4.98 0.67 -20.17
CA GLU A 104 -3.67 1.05 -20.69
C GLU A 104 -2.63 -0.06 -20.47
N LYS A 105 -2.53 -0.61 -19.27
CA LYS A 105 -1.64 -1.74 -18.95
C LYS A 105 -1.96 -2.98 -19.79
N LEU A 106 -3.25 -3.28 -20.00
CA LEU A 106 -3.69 -4.40 -20.84
C LEU A 106 -3.32 -4.18 -22.30
N LEU A 107 -3.59 -2.99 -22.84
CA LEU A 107 -3.24 -2.61 -24.21
C LEU A 107 -1.72 -2.68 -24.45
N HIS A 108 -0.93 -2.14 -23.52
CA HIS A 108 0.52 -2.19 -23.59
C HIS A 108 1.03 -3.63 -23.60
N LYS A 109 0.50 -4.48 -22.75
CA LYS A 109 0.85 -5.90 -22.68
C LYS A 109 0.47 -6.68 -23.94
N PHE A 110 -0.65 -6.32 -24.60
CA PHE A 110 -1.11 -6.99 -25.81
C PHE A 110 -0.46 -6.45 -27.09
N LEU A 111 -0.20 -5.15 -27.19
CA LEU A 111 0.36 -4.53 -28.38
C LEU A 111 1.90 -4.57 -28.42
N HIS A 112 2.59 -4.44 -27.26
CA HIS A 112 4.05 -4.32 -27.17
C HIS A 112 4.70 -5.54 -26.52
N ARG A 113 4.27 -6.74 -26.92
CA ARG A 113 4.76 -8.00 -26.34
C ARG A 113 6.27 -8.26 -26.53
N HIS A 114 6.99 -7.44 -27.28
CA HIS A 114 8.38 -7.69 -27.65
C HIS A 114 9.40 -6.55 -27.37
N GLU A 115 9.01 -5.37 -26.90
CA GLU A 115 9.96 -4.25 -26.81
C GLU A 115 10.15 -3.62 -25.41
N ALA A 116 9.51 -4.16 -24.36
CA ALA A 116 9.40 -3.46 -23.07
C ALA A 116 10.45 -3.85 -22.01
N HIS A 117 11.51 -4.59 -22.33
CA HIS A 117 12.48 -5.02 -21.30
C HIS A 117 13.79 -4.23 -21.27
N ASP A 118 14.15 -3.47 -22.31
CA ASP A 118 15.50 -2.91 -22.38
C ASP A 118 15.60 -1.41 -22.02
N ASP A 119 14.51 -0.64 -22.06
CA ASP A 119 14.59 0.82 -21.87
C ASP A 119 14.41 1.30 -20.43
N GLU A 120 13.73 0.54 -19.56
CA GLU A 120 13.56 0.90 -18.14
C GLU A 120 14.77 0.49 -17.27
N GLU A 121 15.48 -0.60 -17.61
CA GLU A 121 16.67 -1.03 -16.87
C GLU A 121 17.86 -0.09 -17.05
N ALA A 122 18.07 0.44 -18.26
CA ALA A 122 19.21 1.32 -18.55
C ALA A 122 19.12 2.70 -17.88
N ALA A 123 17.91 3.20 -17.60
CA ALA A 123 17.71 4.47 -16.90
C ALA A 123 17.85 4.35 -15.37
N ALA A 124 17.73 3.15 -14.81
CA ALA A 124 17.73 2.91 -13.37
C ALA A 124 19.15 2.87 -12.75
N GLU A 125 20.18 2.55 -13.54
CA GLU A 125 21.55 2.36 -13.02
C GLU A 125 22.27 3.64 -12.57
N THR A 126 21.80 4.83 -13.00
CA THR A 126 22.50 6.09 -12.74
C THR A 126 21.81 7.04 -11.76
N LEU A 127 20.64 6.66 -11.22
CA LEU A 127 19.93 7.50 -10.27
C LEU A 127 20.50 7.37 -8.86
N ASP A 128 20.87 8.52 -8.26
CA ASP A 128 21.25 8.59 -6.85
C ASP A 128 20.16 7.96 -5.94
N GLU A 129 20.57 7.23 -4.91
CA GLU A 129 19.71 6.55 -3.93
C GLU A 129 18.60 7.47 -3.38
N LYS A 130 18.93 8.74 -3.11
CA LYS A 130 17.96 9.73 -2.63
C LYS A 130 16.85 10.00 -3.63
N THR A 131 17.18 10.01 -4.92
CA THR A 131 16.22 10.22 -6.01
C THR A 131 15.31 9.00 -6.15
N LYS A 132 15.85 7.79 -6.03
CA LYS A 132 15.05 6.54 -5.99
C LYS A 132 14.07 6.53 -4.82
N ILE A 133 14.53 6.82 -3.60
CA ILE A 133 13.69 6.90 -2.40
C ILE A 133 12.57 7.94 -2.59
N LYS A 134 12.91 9.14 -3.09
CA LYS A 134 11.92 10.21 -3.31
C LYS A 134 10.89 9.83 -4.37
N GLY A 135 11.33 9.18 -5.44
CA GLY A 135 10.45 8.64 -6.49
C GLY A 135 9.48 7.60 -5.91
N ALA A 136 10.01 6.64 -5.15
CA ALA A 136 9.23 5.61 -4.48
C ALA A 136 8.14 6.20 -3.57
N ILE A 137 8.50 7.16 -2.71
CA ILE A 137 7.55 7.83 -1.79
C ILE A 137 6.47 8.60 -2.58
N ARG A 138 6.83 9.21 -3.71
CA ARG A 138 5.85 9.92 -4.56
C ARG A 138 4.85 8.97 -5.23
N THR A 139 5.34 7.85 -5.75
CA THR A 139 4.48 6.83 -6.37
C THR A 139 3.57 6.20 -5.33
N ASP A 140 4.12 5.83 -4.16
CA ASP A 140 3.34 5.33 -3.03
C ASP A 140 2.23 6.31 -2.60
N PHE A 141 2.48 7.62 -2.65
CA PHE A 141 1.46 8.62 -2.31
C PHE A 141 0.23 8.49 -3.21
N ILE A 142 0.41 8.32 -4.52
CA ILE A 142 -0.70 8.20 -5.48
C ILE A 142 -1.48 6.91 -5.21
N LEU A 143 -0.80 5.77 -5.11
CA LEU A 143 -1.42 4.47 -4.84
C LEU A 143 -2.09 4.43 -3.47
N SER A 144 -1.48 5.07 -2.46
CA SER A 144 -2.07 5.22 -1.14
C SER A 144 -3.35 6.05 -1.16
N ALA A 145 -3.41 7.12 -1.97
CA ALA A 145 -4.62 7.93 -2.10
C ALA A 145 -5.79 7.09 -2.66
N GLU A 146 -5.53 6.21 -3.63
CA GLU A 146 -6.52 5.29 -4.18
C GLU A 146 -7.02 4.31 -3.11
N ILE A 147 -6.10 3.66 -2.39
CA ILE A 147 -6.44 2.73 -1.30
C ILE A 147 -7.30 3.41 -0.25
N ILE A 148 -6.91 4.61 0.19
CA ILE A 148 -7.60 5.38 1.23
C ILE A 148 -8.99 5.83 0.76
N ILE A 149 -9.15 6.26 -0.49
CA ILE A 149 -10.45 6.64 -1.05
C ILE A 149 -11.39 5.43 -1.13
N ILE A 150 -10.90 4.27 -1.60
CA ILE A 150 -11.69 3.03 -1.65
C ILE A 150 -12.09 2.59 -0.24
N ALA A 151 -11.14 2.62 0.71
CA ALA A 151 -11.41 2.28 2.12
C ALA A 151 -12.45 3.22 2.73
N LEU A 152 -12.37 4.53 2.47
CA LEU A 152 -13.35 5.52 2.91
C LEU A 152 -14.75 5.19 2.41
N GLY A 153 -14.90 4.77 1.15
CA GLY A 153 -16.18 4.36 0.59
C GLY A 153 -16.77 3.11 1.27
N VAL A 154 -15.94 2.24 1.84
CA VAL A 154 -16.43 1.08 2.63
C VAL A 154 -17.05 1.54 3.96
N VAL A 155 -16.45 2.54 4.60
CA VAL A 155 -16.80 2.97 5.95
C VAL A 155 -17.66 4.25 5.99
N GLU A 156 -18.07 4.78 4.85
CA GLU A 156 -18.81 6.05 4.74
C GLU A 156 -20.06 6.11 5.62
N LYS A 157 -20.77 4.98 5.81
CA LYS A 157 -22.03 4.89 6.55
C LYS A 157 -21.86 4.67 8.05
N TYR A 158 -20.62 4.47 8.50
CA TYR A 158 -20.32 4.20 9.91
C TYR A 158 -20.05 5.50 10.67
N ASP A 159 -20.10 5.43 11.99
CA ASP A 159 -19.77 6.56 12.86
C ASP A 159 -18.29 6.97 12.72
N LEU A 160 -17.96 8.18 13.16
CA LEU A 160 -16.63 8.76 13.02
C LEU A 160 -15.55 7.92 13.74
N MET A 161 -15.89 7.31 14.87
CA MET A 161 -14.95 6.51 15.65
C MET A 161 -14.56 5.24 14.89
N THR A 162 -15.53 4.45 14.45
CA THR A 162 -15.32 3.24 13.63
C THR A 162 -14.57 3.58 12.35
N ARG A 163 -14.97 4.66 11.66
CA ARG A 163 -14.32 5.15 10.45
C ARG A 163 -12.85 5.47 10.69
N SER A 164 -12.54 6.21 11.75
CA SER A 164 -11.16 6.58 12.11
C SER A 164 -10.30 5.38 12.41
N LEU A 165 -10.82 4.42 13.16
CA LEU A 165 -10.11 3.19 13.52
C LEU A 165 -9.83 2.33 12.29
N VAL A 166 -10.82 2.11 11.42
CA VAL A 166 -10.65 1.32 10.19
C VAL A 166 -9.66 1.99 9.25
N MET A 167 -9.78 3.30 9.01
CA MET A 167 -8.88 4.03 8.12
C MET A 167 -7.43 4.00 8.62
N THR A 168 -7.24 4.14 9.93
CA THR A 168 -5.91 4.04 10.55
C THR A 168 -5.36 2.62 10.46
N ALA A 169 -6.19 1.60 10.74
CA ALA A 169 -5.79 0.20 10.63
C ALA A 169 -5.38 -0.17 9.19
N ILE A 170 -6.12 0.29 8.18
CA ILE A 170 -5.76 0.12 6.77
C ILE A 170 -4.44 0.84 6.45
N GLY A 171 -4.27 2.09 6.85
CA GLY A 171 -3.05 2.86 6.59
C GLY A 171 -1.79 2.19 7.15
N ILE A 172 -1.83 1.78 8.41
CA ILE A 172 -0.72 1.09 9.08
C ILE A 172 -0.55 -0.33 8.55
N GLY A 173 -1.64 -1.09 8.46
CA GLY A 173 -1.64 -2.48 8.04
C GLY A 173 -1.10 -2.65 6.62
N MET A 174 -1.52 -1.80 5.68
CA MET A 174 -1.02 -1.82 4.30
C MET A 174 0.46 -1.46 4.21
N THR A 175 0.91 -0.45 4.97
CA THR A 175 2.35 -0.13 5.02
C THR A 175 3.17 -1.32 5.51
N ALA A 176 2.77 -1.93 6.62
CA ALA A 176 3.46 -3.09 7.18
C ALA A 176 3.43 -4.30 6.22
N PHE A 177 2.29 -4.54 5.57
CA PHE A 177 2.11 -5.64 4.63
C PHE A 177 2.97 -5.46 3.38
N VAL A 178 2.86 -4.33 2.68
CA VAL A 178 3.58 -4.08 1.42
C VAL A 178 5.08 -4.08 1.66
N TYR A 179 5.59 -3.27 2.58
CA TYR A 179 7.04 -3.18 2.81
C TYR A 179 7.61 -4.40 3.53
N GLY A 180 6.80 -5.11 4.31
CA GLY A 180 7.15 -6.41 4.86
C GLY A 180 7.35 -7.45 3.75
N LEU A 181 6.43 -7.53 2.79
CA LEU A 181 6.56 -8.43 1.63
C LEU A 181 7.73 -8.04 0.72
N VAL A 182 7.91 -6.75 0.42
CA VAL A 182 9.06 -6.28 -0.36
C VAL A 182 10.37 -6.71 0.31
N GLY A 183 10.49 -6.53 1.63
CA GLY A 183 11.67 -6.96 2.39
C GLY A 183 11.91 -8.47 2.34
N ILE A 184 10.85 -9.28 2.37
CA ILE A 184 10.93 -10.73 2.24
C ILE A 184 11.36 -11.11 0.82
N ILE A 185 10.76 -10.53 -0.23
CA ILE A 185 11.09 -10.82 -1.63
C ILE A 185 12.57 -10.55 -1.90
N VAL A 186 13.05 -9.38 -1.49
CA VAL A 186 14.45 -8.98 -1.65
C VAL A 186 15.40 -9.94 -0.93
N LYS A 187 15.08 -10.37 0.29
CA LYS A 187 15.93 -11.32 1.02
C LYS A 187 15.87 -12.75 0.47
N LEU A 188 14.77 -13.15 -0.14
CA LEU A 188 14.68 -14.43 -0.85
C LEU A 188 15.56 -14.45 -2.10
N ASP A 189 15.68 -13.35 -2.81
CA ASP A 189 16.56 -13.21 -3.97
C ASP A 189 18.04 -13.34 -3.57
N ASP A 190 18.47 -12.62 -2.51
CA ASP A 190 19.80 -12.76 -1.91
C ASP A 190 20.12 -14.21 -1.53
N PHE A 191 19.17 -14.90 -0.91
CA PHE A 191 19.30 -16.29 -0.50
C PHE A 191 19.43 -17.23 -1.71
N GLY A 192 18.66 -16.98 -2.76
CA GLY A 192 18.76 -17.70 -4.04
C GLY A 192 20.13 -17.56 -4.67
N MET A 193 20.70 -16.35 -4.71
CA MET A 193 22.05 -16.10 -5.21
C MET A 193 23.13 -16.78 -4.38
N LEU A 194 23.00 -16.81 -3.05
CA LEU A 194 23.93 -17.53 -2.17
C LEU A 194 23.94 -19.03 -2.44
N LEU A 195 22.77 -19.65 -2.65
CA LEU A 195 22.66 -21.07 -2.97
C LEU A 195 23.29 -21.42 -4.32
N MET A 196 23.14 -20.55 -5.33
CA MET A 196 23.78 -20.75 -6.63
C MET A 196 25.33 -20.67 -6.56
N ARG A 197 25.88 -19.72 -5.76
CA ARG A 197 27.31 -19.58 -5.53
C ARG A 197 27.90 -20.82 -4.84
N GLN A 198 27.21 -21.38 -3.87
CA GLN A 198 27.65 -22.56 -3.13
C GLN A 198 27.70 -23.82 -4.03
N LYS A 199 26.77 -23.93 -4.98
CA LYS A 199 26.74 -25.04 -5.94
C LYS A 199 27.85 -24.94 -6.99
N SER A 200 28.33 -23.73 -7.32
CA SER A 200 29.42 -23.52 -8.29
C SER A 200 30.83 -23.79 -7.71
N THR A 201 30.98 -23.85 -6.39
CA THR A 201 32.29 -24.07 -5.72
C THR A 201 32.52 -25.55 -5.35
N GLY A 202 31.61 -26.44 -5.71
CA GLY A 202 31.60 -27.86 -5.34
C GLY A 202 31.84 -28.82 -6.52
N ILE A 203 32.53 -28.37 -7.61
CA ILE A 203 33.00 -29.24 -8.71
C ILE A 203 34.51 -29.12 -8.86
#